data_f6fa475be78ab6662ef17cb302c22ef0
#
_entry.id   f6fa475be78ab6662ef17cb302c22ef0
#
_cell.length_a   1.000
_cell.length_b   1.000
_cell.length_c   1.000
_cell.angle_alpha   90.00
_cell.angle_beta   90.00
_cell.angle_gamma   90.00
#
_symmetry.space_group_name_H-M   'P 1'
#
loop_
_entity.id
_entity.type
_entity.pdbx_description
1 polymer ?
#
loop_
_entity_poly.entity_id
_entity_poly.type
_entity_poly.pdbx_seq_one_letter_code
_entity_poly.pdbx_strand_id
1 'polypeptide(L)'
;MYKRQDHGIQCHLHRLGSRQPIAIGINHGLAQLHRRPTAIQGVGDKTLEQVCLLYTSDAADEEAVVPRLVDRLTSLRYPSGQLTTWVIDDGSLDRTSGLLDELAARHPGLNVIHRQRNAGGGKSGALNTALSRLKGEWLLVLDADAQLQDDLLERLVPYALEGGWSAVQLRKAVIDADRNWLTRSQAMEMALDAVIQSGRLVNGGVAELRGNGQLIKRSVLESSGGFNEDTVTDDLDLSFRLLTHGALVGLLWDPPVQEEAVPGLQALWKQRQRWAEGGLQRFFDYWPVLTSAQLSLRQRWDLTAFFLLQYALPVVSFADLSTALITRSVPVYWPLSVVAFSVSGLAYWRGCRDGSEGPEIPSASLANLLVAIAYLGHWFVVIPWVTLRMSLFPKRLVWAKTSHGQEHPVEA
;
A
#
# COMPACT_ATOMS: atom_id res chain seq x y z
N MET A 1 19.32 15.93 26.24
CA MET A 1 20.59 15.21 26.42
C MET A 1 20.36 13.80 25.87
N TYR A 2 20.48 13.64 24.57
CA TYR A 2 20.20 12.37 23.85
C TYR A 2 21.54 11.62 23.67
N LYS A 3 21.65 10.44 24.23
CA LYS A 3 22.75 9.52 23.93
C LYS A 3 22.52 8.89 22.57
N ARG A 4 23.36 9.24 21.59
CA ARG A 4 23.53 8.47 20.36
C ARG A 4 24.13 7.11 20.72
N GLN A 5 23.43 6.03 20.37
CA GLN A 5 24.04 4.72 20.23
C GLN A 5 24.51 4.58 18.78
N ASP A 6 25.84 4.73 18.61
CA ASP A 6 26.49 4.42 17.34
C ASP A 6 26.58 2.89 17.20
N HIS A 7 25.69 2.30 16.42
CA HIS A 7 25.91 0.95 15.89
C HIS A 7 26.68 1.07 14.58
N GLY A 8 28.00 0.88 14.69
CA GLY A 8 28.89 0.79 13.54
C GLY A 8 28.54 -0.43 12.68
N ILE A 9 27.94 -0.18 11.52
CA ILE A 9 27.76 -1.19 10.47
C ILE A 9 29.08 -1.26 9.70
N GLN A 10 29.90 -2.27 9.99
CA GLN A 10 31.04 -2.66 9.15
C GLN A 10 30.49 -3.32 7.87
N CYS A 11 30.55 -2.59 6.76
CA CYS A 11 30.30 -3.14 5.44
C CYS A 11 31.45 -4.08 5.01
N HIS A 12 31.20 -5.38 5.04
CA HIS A 12 32.02 -6.34 4.30
C HIS A 12 31.61 -6.30 2.82
N LEU A 13 32.45 -5.66 1.99
CA LEU A 13 32.39 -5.68 0.54
C LEU A 13 32.78 -7.07 0.03
N HIS A 14 31.82 -7.96 -0.20
CA HIS A 14 32.02 -9.09 -1.11
C HIS A 14 31.70 -8.65 -2.55
N ARG A 15 32.74 -8.62 -3.38
CA ARG A 15 32.63 -8.45 -4.84
C ARG A 15 31.81 -9.61 -5.41
N LEU A 16 30.61 -9.33 -5.87
CA LEU A 16 29.86 -10.20 -6.79
C LEU A 16 29.94 -9.63 -8.18
N GLY A 17 30.26 -10.52 -9.11
CA GLY A 17 30.66 -10.25 -10.48
C GLY A 17 29.58 -9.68 -11.40
N SER A 18 30.10 -9.10 -12.48
CA SER A 18 29.50 -8.77 -13.78
C SER A 18 28.05 -8.24 -13.79
N ARG A 19 27.96 -6.89 -13.79
CA ARG A 19 26.74 -6.14 -14.18
C ARG A 19 26.46 -6.35 -15.67
N GLN A 20 25.40 -7.08 -16.00
CA GLN A 20 24.72 -6.87 -17.26
C GLN A 20 23.73 -5.69 -17.09
N PRO A 21 23.77 -4.66 -17.94
CA PRO A 21 22.75 -3.63 -17.94
C PRO A 21 21.46 -4.23 -18.48
N ILE A 22 20.42 -4.33 -17.66
CA ILE A 22 19.07 -4.66 -18.11
C ILE A 22 18.56 -3.45 -18.90
N ALA A 23 18.78 -3.43 -20.19
CA ALA A 23 18.11 -2.54 -21.11
C ALA A 23 16.68 -3.06 -21.32
N ILE A 24 15.78 -2.69 -20.41
CA ILE A 24 14.34 -2.89 -20.61
C ILE A 24 13.91 -1.86 -21.65
N GLY A 25 13.71 -2.31 -22.88
CA GLY A 25 13.20 -1.48 -23.98
C GLY A 25 11.84 -0.90 -23.62
N ILE A 26 11.72 0.42 -23.71
CA ILE A 26 10.53 1.22 -23.35
C ILE A 26 9.25 0.72 -24.05
N ASN A 27 9.36 0.03 -25.20
CA ASN A 27 8.24 -0.56 -25.92
C ASN A 27 7.68 -1.86 -25.33
N HIS A 28 8.37 -2.52 -24.38
CA HIS A 28 7.86 -3.72 -23.71
C HIS A 28 7.02 -3.41 -22.46
N GLY A 29 7.26 -2.28 -21.79
CA GLY A 29 6.60 -1.94 -20.53
C GLY A 29 5.08 -1.70 -20.65
N LEU A 30 4.64 -0.99 -21.69
CA LEU A 30 3.22 -0.71 -21.92
C LEU A 30 2.42 -1.97 -22.30
N ALA A 31 3.02 -2.87 -23.06
CA ALA A 31 2.38 -4.13 -23.46
C ALA A 31 2.30 -5.14 -22.30
N GLN A 32 3.18 -5.06 -21.30
CA GLN A 32 3.15 -5.93 -20.14
C GLN A 32 2.12 -5.49 -19.09
N LEU A 33 1.86 -4.18 -18.92
CA LEU A 33 0.85 -3.66 -17.99
C LEU A 33 -0.58 -4.04 -18.37
N HIS A 34 -0.85 -4.26 -19.67
CA HIS A 34 -2.18 -4.62 -20.19
C HIS A 34 -2.28 -6.06 -20.72
N ARG A 35 -1.21 -6.86 -20.64
CA ARG A 35 -1.34 -8.29 -20.92
C ARG A 35 -2.07 -8.93 -19.75
N ARG A 36 -3.29 -9.42 -20.00
CA ARG A 36 -3.89 -10.44 -19.12
C ARG A 36 -2.86 -11.57 -19.00
N PRO A 37 -2.33 -11.88 -17.80
CA PRO A 37 -1.50 -13.04 -17.64
C PRO A 37 -2.32 -14.23 -18.14
N THR A 38 -1.83 -14.95 -19.13
CA THR A 38 -2.47 -16.19 -19.58
C THR A 38 -2.44 -17.13 -18.40
N ALA A 39 -3.62 -17.66 -18.02
CA ALA A 39 -3.72 -18.71 -17.01
C ALA A 39 -2.67 -19.78 -17.28
N ILE A 40 -2.11 -20.37 -16.23
CA ILE A 40 -1.02 -21.35 -16.26
C ILE A 40 -1.45 -22.61 -17.05
N GLN A 41 -1.65 -22.48 -18.34
CA GLN A 41 -1.70 -23.64 -19.27
C GLN A 41 -0.35 -23.67 -20.00
N GLY A 42 0.60 -24.42 -19.41
CA GLY A 42 1.86 -24.72 -20.09
C GLY A 42 3.15 -24.19 -19.51
N VAL A 43 3.23 -23.89 -18.22
CA VAL A 43 4.52 -23.78 -17.53
C VAL A 43 5.00 -25.21 -17.27
N GLY A 44 5.79 -25.75 -18.22
CA GLY A 44 6.47 -27.01 -18.00
C GLY A 44 7.35 -26.90 -16.77
N ASP A 45 7.13 -27.81 -15.83
CA ASP A 45 7.99 -28.29 -14.74
C ASP A 45 9.00 -27.31 -14.09
N LYS A 46 8.66 -26.02 -14.02
CA LYS A 46 9.31 -25.11 -13.07
C LYS A 46 8.60 -25.31 -11.75
N THR A 47 9.34 -25.76 -10.74
CA THR A 47 8.89 -25.84 -9.36
C THR A 47 8.14 -24.56 -9.01
N LEU A 48 6.83 -24.67 -8.82
CA LEU A 48 5.97 -23.56 -8.44
C LEU A 48 6.42 -23.08 -7.05
N GLU A 49 6.69 -21.80 -6.92
CA GLU A 49 7.21 -21.20 -5.68
C GLU A 49 6.16 -21.26 -4.57
N GLN A 50 6.59 -21.57 -3.35
CA GLN A 50 5.70 -21.60 -2.19
C GLN A 50 5.29 -20.19 -1.79
N VAL A 51 3.96 -19.99 -1.64
CA VAL A 51 3.37 -18.73 -1.19
C VAL A 51 2.84 -18.88 0.22
N CYS A 52 3.21 -17.96 1.09
CA CYS A 52 2.56 -17.78 2.38
C CYS A 52 1.57 -16.62 2.27
N LEU A 53 0.29 -16.88 2.49
CA LEU A 53 -0.66 -15.82 2.78
C LEU A 53 -0.49 -15.41 4.22
N LEU A 54 -0.18 -14.14 4.43
CA LEU A 54 -0.05 -13.56 5.75
C LEU A 54 -1.17 -12.55 5.93
N TYR A 55 -2.09 -12.91 6.78
CA TYR A 55 -3.23 -12.09 7.12
C TYR A 55 -3.02 -11.49 8.50
N THR A 56 -2.96 -10.19 8.57
CA THR A 56 -2.99 -9.51 9.84
C THR A 56 -4.42 -9.06 10.12
N SER A 57 -5.05 -9.70 11.09
CA SER A 57 -6.05 -9.00 11.85
C SER A 57 -5.31 -7.90 12.59
N ASP A 58 -5.24 -6.73 11.98
CA ASP A 58 -4.74 -5.49 12.59
C ASP A 58 -5.67 -5.04 13.72
N ALA A 59 -6.63 -5.84 13.96
CA ALA A 59 -7.74 -5.63 14.80
C ALA A 59 -7.90 -6.81 15.76
N ALA A 60 -7.48 -6.63 16.95
CA ALA A 60 -8.24 -7.16 18.06
C ALA A 60 -9.72 -6.82 17.82
N ASP A 61 -10.63 -7.78 17.99
CA ASP A 61 -12.07 -7.57 17.92
C ASP A 61 -12.66 -7.53 16.49
N GLU A 62 -12.39 -8.56 15.66
CA GLU A 62 -12.88 -8.73 14.28
C GLU A 62 -13.81 -9.94 14.10
N GLU A 63 -14.57 -10.31 15.12
CA GLU A 63 -15.44 -11.52 15.09
C GLU A 63 -16.42 -11.54 13.90
N ALA A 64 -16.86 -10.36 13.43
CA ALA A 64 -17.78 -10.25 12.30
C ALA A 64 -17.10 -10.50 10.93
N VAL A 65 -15.79 -10.31 10.83
CA VAL A 65 -15.03 -10.36 9.58
C VAL A 65 -14.33 -11.70 9.40
N VAL A 66 -13.84 -12.29 10.49
CA VAL A 66 -13.02 -13.53 10.48
C VAL A 66 -13.64 -14.70 9.70
N PRO A 67 -14.92 -15.06 9.81
CA PRO A 67 -15.47 -16.17 9.03
C PRO A 67 -15.39 -15.94 7.52
N ARG A 68 -15.80 -14.74 7.06
CA ARG A 68 -15.75 -14.38 5.63
C ARG A 68 -14.32 -14.36 5.10
N LEU A 69 -13.39 -13.96 5.96
CA LEU A 69 -11.98 -13.98 5.66
C LEU A 69 -11.48 -15.39 5.38
N VAL A 70 -11.70 -16.31 6.29
CA VAL A 70 -11.23 -17.69 6.15
C VAL A 70 -11.86 -18.37 4.94
N ASP A 71 -13.16 -18.16 4.69
CA ASP A 71 -13.83 -18.67 3.50
C ASP A 71 -13.13 -18.20 2.20
N ARG A 72 -12.74 -16.93 2.14
CA ARG A 72 -12.02 -16.36 0.98
C ARG A 72 -10.61 -16.90 0.82
N LEU A 73 -9.88 -17.08 1.92
CA LEU A 73 -8.52 -17.61 1.88
C LEU A 73 -8.51 -19.08 1.45
N THR A 74 -9.56 -19.83 1.81
CA THR A 74 -9.69 -21.25 1.44
C THR A 74 -10.25 -21.44 0.02
N SER A 75 -10.86 -20.41 -0.58
CA SER A 75 -11.34 -20.44 -1.97
C SER A 75 -10.24 -20.14 -3.00
N LEU A 76 -9.09 -19.59 -2.58
CA LEU A 76 -8.01 -19.24 -3.49
C LEU A 76 -7.43 -20.48 -4.20
N ARG A 77 -7.39 -20.41 -5.52
CA ARG A 77 -6.82 -21.45 -6.36
C ARG A 77 -5.30 -21.32 -6.43
N TYR A 78 -4.63 -22.32 -5.90
CA TYR A 78 -3.18 -22.47 -6.02
C TYR A 78 -2.81 -23.96 -5.88
N PRO A 79 -1.69 -24.44 -6.45
CA PRO A 79 -1.34 -25.86 -6.40
C PRO A 79 -1.24 -26.38 -4.97
N SER A 80 -1.75 -27.59 -4.77
CA SER A 80 -1.80 -28.24 -3.46
C SER A 80 -0.41 -28.34 -2.84
N GLY A 81 -0.30 -27.97 -1.56
CA GLY A 81 0.95 -28.00 -0.81
C GLY A 81 1.89 -26.80 -1.05
N GLN A 82 1.56 -25.90 -1.99
CA GLN A 82 2.35 -24.69 -2.27
C GLN A 82 1.79 -23.43 -1.61
N LEU A 83 0.62 -23.52 -1.00
CA LEU A 83 -0.03 -22.41 -0.29
C LEU A 83 -0.14 -22.73 1.20
N THR A 84 0.30 -21.79 2.04
CA THR A 84 0.06 -21.81 3.48
C THR A 84 -0.61 -20.52 3.91
N THR A 85 -1.64 -20.64 4.73
CA THR A 85 -2.41 -19.47 5.22
C THR A 85 -2.12 -19.25 6.70
N TRP A 86 -1.83 -17.99 7.04
CA TRP A 86 -1.55 -17.57 8.41
C TRP A 86 -2.43 -16.40 8.78
N VAL A 87 -3.10 -16.49 9.92
CA VAL A 87 -3.87 -15.40 10.51
C VAL A 87 -3.27 -15.05 11.86
N ILE A 88 -3.05 -13.74 12.07
CA ILE A 88 -2.47 -13.25 13.32
C ILE A 88 -3.56 -12.49 14.08
N ASP A 89 -3.91 -12.98 15.24
CA ASP A 89 -4.73 -12.31 16.22
C ASP A 89 -3.84 -11.52 17.19
N ASP A 90 -3.94 -10.21 17.15
CA ASP A 90 -3.11 -9.31 17.99
C ASP A 90 -3.78 -9.01 19.35
N GLY A 91 -4.23 -10.06 20.02
CA GLY A 91 -4.77 -10.00 21.38
C GLY A 91 -6.20 -9.49 21.45
N SER A 92 -7.11 -10.06 20.64
CA SER A 92 -8.55 -9.78 20.68
C SER A 92 -9.16 -10.04 22.06
N LEU A 93 -10.17 -9.25 22.43
CA LEU A 93 -10.96 -9.42 23.66
C LEU A 93 -12.36 -9.99 23.39
N ASP A 94 -12.79 -9.97 22.14
CA ASP A 94 -14.05 -10.55 21.70
C ASP A 94 -13.87 -12.05 21.35
N ARG A 95 -14.81 -12.63 20.60
CA ARG A 95 -14.78 -14.03 20.20
C ARG A 95 -13.79 -14.35 19.07
N THR A 96 -13.05 -13.38 18.56
CA THR A 96 -12.13 -13.54 17.41
C THR A 96 -11.15 -14.68 17.63
N SER A 97 -10.47 -14.76 18.81
CA SER A 97 -9.51 -15.84 19.10
C SER A 97 -10.15 -17.22 19.04
N GLY A 98 -11.31 -17.38 19.70
CA GLY A 98 -12.03 -18.67 19.71
C GLY A 98 -12.54 -19.07 18.32
N LEU A 99 -13.05 -18.11 17.54
CA LEU A 99 -13.47 -18.34 16.15
C LEU A 99 -12.31 -18.78 15.26
N LEU A 100 -11.14 -18.18 15.41
CA LEU A 100 -9.94 -18.55 14.65
C LEU A 100 -9.49 -19.98 14.99
N ASP A 101 -9.54 -20.40 16.26
CA ASP A 101 -9.22 -21.77 16.67
C ASP A 101 -10.20 -22.77 16.10
N GLU A 102 -11.51 -22.47 16.14
CA GLU A 102 -12.54 -23.30 15.54
C GLU A 102 -12.37 -23.44 14.01
N LEU A 103 -11.99 -22.36 13.33
CA LEU A 103 -11.75 -22.35 11.89
C LEU A 103 -10.47 -23.11 11.55
N ALA A 104 -9.39 -22.97 12.32
CA ALA A 104 -8.15 -23.71 12.14
C ALA A 104 -8.35 -25.22 12.31
N ALA A 105 -9.21 -25.63 13.26
CA ALA A 105 -9.55 -27.05 13.42
C ALA A 105 -10.32 -27.63 12.21
N ARG A 106 -11.08 -26.80 11.48
CA ARG A 106 -11.84 -27.20 10.29
C ARG A 106 -11.03 -27.11 8.98
N HIS A 107 -10.02 -26.24 8.92
CA HIS A 107 -9.20 -25.99 7.73
C HIS A 107 -7.72 -26.29 8.01
N PRO A 108 -7.22 -27.52 7.69
CA PRO A 108 -5.85 -27.94 8.02
C PRO A 108 -4.73 -27.06 7.43
N GLY A 109 -5.02 -26.27 6.38
CA GLY A 109 -4.09 -25.30 5.77
C GLY A 109 -4.03 -23.94 6.47
N LEU A 110 -4.92 -23.70 7.46
CA LEU A 110 -4.99 -22.46 8.20
C LEU A 110 -4.15 -22.56 9.49
N ASN A 111 -3.20 -21.64 9.62
CA ASN A 111 -2.37 -21.50 10.81
C ASN A 111 -2.75 -20.21 11.54
N VAL A 112 -2.86 -20.26 12.86
CA VAL A 112 -3.21 -19.10 13.69
C VAL A 112 -2.06 -18.77 14.63
N ILE A 113 -1.79 -17.49 14.80
CA ILE A 113 -0.86 -16.96 15.78
C ILE A 113 -1.61 -16.01 16.69
N HIS A 114 -1.73 -16.35 17.97
CA HIS A 114 -2.24 -15.44 18.99
C HIS A 114 -1.08 -14.68 19.63
N ARG A 115 -1.14 -13.35 19.60
CA ARG A 115 -0.21 -12.48 20.31
C ARG A 115 -0.86 -11.95 21.59
N GLN A 116 -0.02 -11.61 22.56
CA GLN A 116 -0.52 -10.92 23.75
C GLN A 116 -0.95 -9.48 23.37
N ARG A 117 -2.05 -8.97 23.92
CA ARG A 117 -2.59 -7.64 23.63
C ARG A 117 -1.58 -6.49 23.72
N ASN A 118 -0.57 -6.60 24.55
CA ASN A 118 0.45 -5.58 24.76
C ASN A 118 1.82 -6.00 24.24
N ALA A 119 1.87 -6.88 23.24
CA ALA A 119 3.12 -7.35 22.66
C ALA A 119 3.94 -6.23 21.99
N GLY A 120 3.31 -5.09 21.67
CA GLY A 120 3.96 -3.94 21.04
C GLY A 120 4.16 -4.09 19.53
N GLY A 121 4.70 -3.06 18.89
CA GLY A 121 5.04 -3.04 17.46
C GLY A 121 3.84 -2.94 16.51
N GLY A 122 2.60 -2.95 17.02
CA GLY A 122 1.39 -2.88 16.19
C GLY A 122 1.37 -3.91 15.06
N LYS A 123 0.89 -3.51 13.87
CA LYS A 123 0.84 -4.36 12.66
C LYS A 123 2.22 -4.89 12.28
N SER A 124 3.24 -4.04 12.26
CA SER A 124 4.62 -4.44 11.96
C SER A 124 5.12 -5.52 12.91
N GLY A 125 4.87 -5.38 14.23
CA GLY A 125 5.25 -6.37 15.24
C GLY A 125 4.50 -7.70 15.07
N ALA A 126 3.22 -7.65 14.68
CA ALA A 126 2.43 -8.83 14.34
C ALA A 126 3.03 -9.55 13.13
N LEU A 127 3.31 -8.82 12.05
CA LEU A 127 3.94 -9.36 10.83
C LEU A 127 5.33 -9.96 11.12
N ASN A 128 6.16 -9.29 11.91
CA ASN A 128 7.49 -9.81 12.29
C ASN A 128 7.39 -11.09 13.15
N THR A 129 6.41 -11.18 14.03
CA THR A 129 6.16 -12.40 14.81
C THR A 129 5.87 -13.59 13.89
N ALA A 130 5.08 -13.39 12.83
CA ALA A 130 4.79 -14.43 11.86
C ALA A 130 6.02 -14.75 10.98
N LEU A 131 6.78 -13.74 10.54
CA LEU A 131 7.87 -13.88 9.58
C LEU A 131 8.86 -14.98 9.98
N SER A 132 9.15 -15.14 11.28
CA SER A 132 10.05 -16.18 11.81
C SER A 132 9.50 -17.61 11.62
N ARG A 133 8.20 -17.78 11.40
CA ARG A 133 7.52 -19.08 11.24
C ARG A 133 7.22 -19.43 9.79
N LEU A 134 7.26 -18.43 8.89
CA LEU A 134 6.92 -18.58 7.48
C LEU A 134 8.07 -19.27 6.72
N LYS A 135 7.72 -20.19 5.82
CA LYS A 135 8.70 -20.95 5.02
C LYS A 135 8.59 -20.69 3.51
N GLY A 136 7.48 -20.07 3.06
CA GLY A 136 7.28 -19.76 1.64
C GLY A 136 8.29 -18.76 1.10
N GLU A 137 8.54 -18.79 -0.19
CA GLU A 137 9.43 -17.84 -0.87
C GLU A 137 8.79 -16.47 -1.03
N TRP A 138 7.47 -16.44 -1.12
CA TRP A 138 6.67 -15.23 -1.26
C TRP A 138 5.69 -15.08 -0.11
N LEU A 139 5.53 -13.85 0.34
CA LEU A 139 4.53 -13.44 1.32
C LEU A 139 3.50 -12.54 0.63
N LEU A 140 2.23 -12.91 0.69
CA LEU A 140 1.13 -11.99 0.35
C LEU A 140 0.52 -11.46 1.64
N VAL A 141 0.70 -10.16 1.89
CA VAL A 141 0.18 -9.45 3.08
C VAL A 141 -1.16 -8.83 2.74
N LEU A 142 -2.16 -9.10 3.59
CA LEU A 142 -3.54 -8.67 3.41
C LEU A 142 -4.09 -8.08 4.71
N ASP A 143 -5.01 -7.13 4.60
CA ASP A 143 -5.76 -6.56 5.72
C ASP A 143 -7.05 -7.36 5.99
N ALA A 144 -7.64 -7.26 7.18
CA ALA A 144 -8.78 -8.06 7.63
C ALA A 144 -10.04 -7.91 6.75
N ASP A 145 -10.22 -6.79 6.11
CA ASP A 145 -11.34 -6.50 5.22
C ASP A 145 -11.09 -6.86 3.74
N ALA A 146 -9.87 -7.35 3.41
CA ALA A 146 -9.51 -7.62 2.02
C ALA A 146 -10.43 -8.66 1.37
N GLN A 147 -10.86 -8.38 0.15
CA GLN A 147 -11.56 -9.32 -0.72
C GLN A 147 -10.72 -9.59 -1.96
N LEU A 148 -10.69 -10.85 -2.35
CA LEU A 148 -9.82 -11.36 -3.41
C LEU A 148 -10.65 -12.16 -4.42
N GLN A 149 -10.18 -12.22 -5.66
CA GLN A 149 -10.67 -13.17 -6.65
C GLN A 149 -9.96 -14.51 -6.48
N ASP A 150 -10.64 -15.61 -6.74
CA ASP A 150 -10.11 -16.97 -6.53
C ASP A 150 -8.86 -17.26 -7.38
N ASP A 151 -8.72 -16.65 -8.53
CA ASP A 151 -7.57 -16.80 -9.47
C ASP A 151 -6.42 -15.83 -9.21
N LEU A 152 -6.47 -15.04 -8.14
CA LEU A 152 -5.48 -14.03 -7.83
C LEU A 152 -4.05 -14.57 -7.87
N LEU A 153 -3.78 -15.68 -7.17
CA LEU A 153 -2.41 -16.22 -7.06
C LEU A 153 -1.91 -16.81 -8.38
N GLU A 154 -2.80 -17.39 -9.17
CA GLU A 154 -2.50 -17.91 -10.51
C GLU A 154 -2.02 -16.82 -11.47
N ARG A 155 -2.35 -15.56 -11.20
CA ARG A 155 -1.98 -14.38 -12.00
C ARG A 155 -0.85 -13.57 -11.37
N LEU A 156 -0.88 -13.40 -10.06
CA LEU A 156 0.06 -12.56 -9.31
C LEU A 156 1.48 -13.14 -9.28
N VAL A 157 1.61 -14.44 -9.00
CA VAL A 157 2.93 -15.08 -8.88
C VAL A 157 3.66 -15.13 -10.22
N PRO A 158 3.05 -15.58 -11.33
CA PRO A 158 3.68 -15.47 -12.64
C PRO A 158 4.06 -14.04 -13.03
N TYR A 159 3.20 -13.07 -12.77
CA TYR A 159 3.51 -11.65 -13.02
C TYR A 159 4.76 -11.20 -12.24
N ALA A 160 4.89 -11.59 -10.98
CA ALA A 160 6.07 -11.26 -10.17
C ALA A 160 7.34 -11.89 -10.71
N LEU A 161 7.29 -13.15 -11.14
CA LEU A 161 8.42 -13.91 -11.68
C LEU A 161 8.84 -13.42 -13.05
N GLU A 162 7.90 -13.26 -13.98
CA GLU A 162 8.17 -12.80 -15.36
C GLU A 162 8.71 -11.38 -15.39
N GLY A 163 8.19 -10.51 -14.49
CA GLY A 163 8.64 -9.13 -14.36
C GLY A 163 9.95 -8.97 -13.59
N GLY A 164 10.44 -10.03 -12.93
CA GLY A 164 11.63 -9.96 -12.07
C GLY A 164 11.42 -9.05 -10.85
N TRP A 165 10.16 -8.89 -10.40
CA TRP A 165 9.83 -8.03 -9.29
C TRP A 165 10.25 -8.66 -7.95
N SER A 166 10.75 -7.85 -7.05
CA SER A 166 11.05 -8.27 -5.66
C SER A 166 9.83 -8.11 -4.74
N ALA A 167 8.91 -7.25 -5.12
CA ALA A 167 7.60 -7.11 -4.51
C ALA A 167 6.59 -6.63 -5.57
N VAL A 168 5.30 -6.90 -5.35
CA VAL A 168 4.22 -6.45 -6.23
C VAL A 168 3.10 -5.89 -5.37
N GLN A 169 2.66 -4.68 -5.68
CA GLN A 169 1.44 -4.10 -5.13
C GLN A 169 0.26 -4.43 -6.03
N LEU A 170 -0.83 -4.92 -5.48
CA LEU A 170 -2.10 -5.05 -6.17
C LEU A 170 -2.78 -3.67 -6.28
N ARG A 171 -3.48 -3.41 -7.39
CA ARG A 171 -4.39 -2.26 -7.46
C ARG A 171 -5.43 -2.39 -6.36
N LYS A 172 -5.71 -1.30 -5.66
CA LYS A 172 -6.75 -1.24 -4.64
C LYS A 172 -8.09 -0.85 -5.27
N ALA A 173 -9.17 -1.51 -4.90
CA ALA A 173 -10.52 -1.21 -5.33
C ALA A 173 -11.46 -1.14 -4.13
N VAL A 174 -12.39 -0.19 -4.14
CA VAL A 174 -13.36 0.02 -3.05
C VAL A 174 -14.65 -0.73 -3.36
N ILE A 175 -15.11 -1.56 -2.42
CA ILE A 175 -16.28 -2.43 -2.58
C ILE A 175 -17.59 -1.63 -2.49
N ASP A 176 -17.65 -0.71 -1.54
CA ASP A 176 -18.85 0.04 -1.13
C ASP A 176 -18.88 1.47 -1.69
N ALA A 177 -18.36 1.66 -2.91
CA ALA A 177 -18.27 2.97 -3.55
C ALA A 177 -19.62 3.71 -3.64
N ASP A 178 -20.73 2.98 -3.73
CA ASP A 178 -22.07 3.57 -3.86
C ASP A 178 -22.76 3.90 -2.54
N ARG A 179 -22.14 3.59 -1.40
CA ARG A 179 -22.72 3.83 -0.09
C ARG A 179 -22.97 5.32 0.18
N ASN A 180 -22.05 6.19 -0.19
CA ASN A 180 -22.22 7.65 -0.11
C ASN A 180 -21.20 8.38 -1.00
N TRP A 181 -21.28 9.72 -1.06
CA TRP A 181 -20.36 10.51 -1.86
C TRP A 181 -18.91 10.39 -1.42
N LEU A 182 -18.65 10.16 -0.13
CA LEU A 182 -17.31 10.05 0.44
C LEU A 182 -16.64 8.72 0.05
N THR A 183 -17.38 7.60 0.14
CA THR A 183 -16.88 6.28 -0.29
C THR A 183 -16.68 6.25 -1.80
N ARG A 184 -17.55 6.89 -2.56
CA ARG A 184 -17.39 7.09 -4.01
C ARG A 184 -16.12 7.87 -4.34
N SER A 185 -15.84 8.94 -3.62
CA SER A 185 -14.62 9.74 -3.83
C SER A 185 -13.34 8.96 -3.48
N GLN A 186 -13.38 8.09 -2.47
CA GLN A 186 -12.27 7.21 -2.15
C GLN A 186 -12.01 6.16 -3.25
N ALA A 187 -13.06 5.58 -3.84
CA ALA A 187 -12.92 4.69 -5.00
C ALA A 187 -12.22 5.40 -6.17
N MET A 188 -12.56 6.66 -6.40
CA MET A 188 -11.94 7.50 -7.42
C MET A 188 -10.47 7.80 -7.09
N GLU A 189 -10.16 8.06 -5.83
CA GLU A 189 -8.78 8.29 -5.36
C GLU A 189 -7.91 7.03 -5.53
N MET A 190 -8.44 5.83 -5.25
CA MET A 190 -7.70 4.58 -5.45
C MET A 190 -7.41 4.31 -6.94
N ALA A 191 -8.37 4.58 -7.82
CA ALA A 191 -8.17 4.50 -9.26
C ALA A 191 -7.10 5.50 -9.75
N LEU A 192 -7.13 6.73 -9.24
CA LEU A 192 -6.13 7.75 -9.53
C LEU A 192 -4.73 7.32 -9.07
N ASP A 193 -4.58 6.81 -7.84
CA ASP A 193 -3.29 6.34 -7.32
C ASP A 193 -2.71 5.24 -8.20
N ALA A 194 -3.53 4.26 -8.60
CA ALA A 194 -3.10 3.17 -9.47
C ALA A 194 -2.59 3.68 -10.83
N VAL A 195 -3.28 4.66 -11.46
CA VAL A 195 -2.84 5.28 -12.72
C VAL A 195 -1.52 6.03 -12.54
N ILE A 196 -1.38 6.78 -11.46
CA ILE A 196 -0.15 7.51 -11.15
C ILE A 196 1.01 6.52 -10.96
N GLN A 197 0.84 5.48 -10.16
CA GLN A 197 1.87 4.47 -9.91
C GLN A 197 2.27 3.73 -11.20
N SER A 198 1.28 3.32 -12.01
CA SER A 198 1.52 2.72 -13.33
C SER A 198 2.32 3.67 -14.23
N GLY A 199 1.94 4.94 -14.27
CA GLY A 199 2.62 5.97 -15.05
C GLY A 199 4.07 6.19 -14.60
N ARG A 200 4.31 6.24 -13.30
CA ARG A 200 5.66 6.34 -12.72
C ARG A 200 6.51 5.13 -13.12
N LEU A 201 5.98 3.92 -12.95
CA LEU A 201 6.69 2.68 -13.26
C LEU A 201 7.07 2.57 -14.74
N VAL A 202 6.13 2.86 -15.67
CA VAL A 202 6.39 2.85 -17.14
C VAL A 202 7.46 3.84 -17.54
N ASN A 203 7.55 4.98 -16.86
CA ASN A 203 8.58 6.00 -17.13
C ASN A 203 9.93 5.70 -16.42
N GLY A 204 10.09 4.53 -15.81
CA GLY A 204 11.31 4.13 -15.11
C GLY A 204 11.48 4.81 -13.75
N GLY A 205 10.37 5.28 -13.18
CA GLY A 205 10.26 5.76 -11.81
C GLY A 205 10.03 4.62 -10.82
N VAL A 206 9.34 4.91 -9.72
CA VAL A 206 9.17 4.02 -8.57
C VAL A 206 7.69 3.76 -8.32
N ALA A 207 7.28 2.48 -8.29
CA ALA A 207 6.04 2.08 -7.63
C ALA A 207 6.31 1.80 -6.15
N GLU A 208 5.29 1.96 -5.33
CA GLU A 208 5.38 1.83 -3.88
C GLU A 208 4.29 0.89 -3.36
N LEU A 209 4.57 0.19 -2.26
CA LEU A 209 3.59 -0.60 -1.53
C LEU A 209 2.54 0.32 -0.88
N ARG A 210 1.32 -0.19 -0.69
CA ARG A 210 0.14 0.57 -0.21
C ARG A 210 -0.63 -0.15 0.90
N GLY A 211 0.02 -1.00 1.66
CA GLY A 211 -0.50 -1.66 2.86
C GLY A 211 -1.25 -2.96 2.56
N ASN A 212 -2.34 -2.92 1.84
CA ASN A 212 -3.16 -4.08 1.53
C ASN A 212 -2.81 -4.65 0.14
N GLY A 213 -2.73 -5.98 0.02
CA GLY A 213 -2.43 -6.64 -1.25
C GLY A 213 -0.97 -6.52 -1.70
N GLN A 214 -0.03 -6.79 -0.80
CA GLN A 214 1.40 -6.73 -1.05
C GLN A 214 1.99 -8.13 -1.17
N LEU A 215 2.43 -8.53 -2.37
CA LEU A 215 3.27 -9.72 -2.54
C LEU A 215 4.74 -9.32 -2.39
N ILE A 216 5.47 -9.97 -1.50
CA ILE A 216 6.86 -9.61 -1.17
C ILE A 216 7.70 -10.88 -1.17
N LYS A 217 8.86 -10.85 -1.83
CA LYS A 217 9.82 -11.95 -1.77
C LYS A 217 10.43 -12.02 -0.37
N ARG A 218 10.26 -13.18 0.33
CA ARG A 218 10.67 -13.34 1.73
C ARG A 218 12.15 -13.01 1.95
N SER A 219 13.05 -13.49 1.09
CA SER A 219 14.48 -13.22 1.20
C SER A 219 14.82 -11.74 1.12
N VAL A 220 14.08 -10.97 0.34
CA VAL A 220 14.28 -9.52 0.20
C VAL A 220 13.74 -8.78 1.42
N LEU A 221 12.59 -9.21 1.95
CA LEU A 221 12.03 -8.67 3.19
C LEU A 221 12.97 -8.92 4.37
N GLU A 222 13.47 -10.15 4.54
CA GLU A 222 14.42 -10.50 5.60
C GLU A 222 15.73 -9.70 5.49
N SER A 223 16.29 -9.57 4.28
CA SER A 223 17.52 -8.80 4.07
C SER A 223 17.33 -7.29 4.30
N SER A 224 16.12 -6.78 4.15
CA SER A 224 15.77 -5.39 4.45
C SER A 224 15.47 -5.14 5.93
N GLY A 225 15.54 -6.17 6.80
CA GLY A 225 15.32 -6.07 8.24
C GLY A 225 13.87 -6.31 8.70
N GLY A 226 13.02 -6.93 7.86
CA GLY A 226 11.61 -7.20 8.19
C GLY A 226 10.73 -5.95 8.12
N PHE A 227 9.65 -5.92 8.90
CA PHE A 227 8.75 -4.76 9.01
C PHE A 227 9.24 -3.80 10.10
N ASN A 228 9.24 -2.51 9.82
CA ASN A 228 9.69 -1.49 10.76
C ASN A 228 8.60 -1.17 11.78
N GLU A 229 8.87 -1.42 13.07
CA GLU A 229 7.92 -1.19 14.17
C GLU A 229 7.89 0.28 14.64
N ASP A 230 8.86 1.09 14.20
CA ASP A 230 9.00 2.50 14.57
C ASP A 230 8.40 3.46 13.53
N THR A 231 7.49 2.97 12.68
CA THR A 231 6.78 3.78 11.67
C THR A 231 5.27 3.64 11.79
N VAL A 232 4.54 4.66 11.31
CA VAL A 232 3.06 4.62 11.26
C VAL A 232 2.52 4.08 9.93
N THR A 233 3.39 3.86 8.94
CA THR A 233 3.08 3.26 7.64
C THR A 233 4.21 2.32 7.25
N ASP A 234 4.03 1.05 7.57
CA ASP A 234 4.99 -0.03 7.30
C ASP A 234 5.27 -0.24 5.82
N ASP A 235 4.25 -0.09 4.98
CA ASP A 235 4.25 -0.21 3.54
C ASP A 235 5.15 0.85 2.85
N LEU A 236 4.98 2.10 3.22
CA LEU A 236 5.74 3.21 2.65
C LEU A 236 7.20 3.17 3.09
N ASP A 237 7.45 2.84 4.37
CA ASP A 237 8.79 2.62 4.90
C ASP A 237 9.49 1.47 4.18
N LEU A 238 8.81 0.32 4.08
CA LEU A 238 9.34 -0.86 3.41
C LEU A 238 9.68 -0.57 1.94
N SER A 239 8.82 0.19 1.23
CA SER A 239 9.09 0.60 -0.15
C SER A 239 10.44 1.30 -0.31
N PHE A 240 10.77 2.22 0.58
CA PHE A 240 12.06 2.92 0.54
C PHE A 240 13.23 2.01 0.92
N ARG A 241 13.06 1.13 1.92
CA ARG A 241 14.09 0.15 2.28
C ARG A 241 14.35 -0.84 1.15
N LEU A 242 13.32 -1.31 0.47
CA LEU A 242 13.47 -2.16 -0.73
C LEU A 242 14.29 -1.45 -1.81
N LEU A 243 14.00 -0.17 -2.09
CA LEU A 243 14.76 0.63 -3.04
C LEU A 243 16.25 0.75 -2.67
N THR A 244 16.57 0.90 -1.37
CA THR A 244 17.98 0.97 -0.91
C THR A 244 18.73 -0.34 -1.14
N HIS A 245 18.01 -1.46 -1.24
CA HIS A 245 18.57 -2.77 -1.54
C HIS A 245 18.53 -3.10 -3.04
N GLY A 246 18.16 -2.13 -3.88
CA GLY A 246 18.04 -2.33 -5.33
C GLY A 246 16.87 -3.22 -5.74
N ALA A 247 15.93 -3.45 -4.81
CA ALA A 247 14.73 -4.23 -5.07
C ALA A 247 13.67 -3.39 -5.75
N LEU A 248 13.03 -3.95 -6.79
CA LEU A 248 12.00 -3.27 -7.56
C LEU A 248 10.61 -3.73 -7.13
N VAL A 249 9.69 -2.77 -7.04
CA VAL A 249 8.27 -2.98 -6.76
C VAL A 249 7.49 -2.86 -8.07
N GLY A 250 6.72 -3.90 -8.41
CA GLY A 250 5.77 -3.90 -9.52
C GLY A 250 4.37 -3.49 -9.08
N LEU A 251 3.50 -3.25 -10.04
CA LEU A 251 2.08 -3.00 -9.81
C LEU A 251 1.25 -3.93 -10.69
N LEU A 252 0.42 -4.79 -10.10
CA LEU A 252 -0.55 -5.60 -10.82
C LEU A 252 -1.88 -4.86 -10.87
N TRP A 253 -2.38 -4.61 -12.11
CA TRP A 253 -3.63 -3.88 -12.31
C TRP A 253 -4.86 -4.74 -12.01
N ASP A 254 -4.89 -5.96 -12.52
CA ASP A 254 -5.96 -6.94 -12.33
C ASP A 254 -5.42 -8.34 -12.04
N PRO A 255 -6.04 -9.08 -11.12
CA PRO A 255 -7.18 -8.70 -10.27
C PRO A 255 -6.78 -7.74 -9.15
N PRO A 256 -7.70 -6.87 -8.69
CA PRO A 256 -7.42 -5.96 -7.58
C PRO A 256 -7.52 -6.66 -6.23
N VAL A 257 -6.89 -6.08 -5.20
CA VAL A 257 -7.34 -6.26 -3.82
C VAL A 257 -8.49 -5.30 -3.55
N GLN A 258 -9.57 -5.80 -2.98
CA GLN A 258 -10.76 -5.02 -2.70
C GLN A 258 -10.84 -4.74 -1.19
N GLU A 259 -11.23 -3.53 -0.81
CA GLU A 259 -11.30 -3.07 0.58
C GLU A 259 -12.53 -2.18 0.82
N GLU A 260 -12.94 -2.03 2.07
CA GLU A 260 -14.01 -1.12 2.45
C GLU A 260 -13.47 0.31 2.60
N ALA A 261 -14.25 1.28 2.09
CA ALA A 261 -13.94 2.69 2.33
C ALA A 261 -14.41 3.15 3.72
N VAL A 262 -13.77 4.18 4.25
CA VAL A 262 -14.26 4.83 5.49
C VAL A 262 -15.49 5.68 5.21
N PRO A 263 -16.64 5.40 5.85
CA PRO A 263 -17.91 6.05 5.49
C PRO A 263 -18.09 7.45 6.09
N GLY A 264 -17.24 7.88 7.02
CA GLY A 264 -17.39 9.11 7.77
C GLY A 264 -16.18 10.03 7.73
N LEU A 265 -16.42 11.35 7.76
CA LEU A 265 -15.37 12.38 7.67
C LEU A 265 -14.36 12.31 8.83
N GLN A 266 -14.81 11.97 10.05
CA GLN A 266 -13.90 11.87 11.20
C GLN A 266 -12.92 10.70 11.05
N ALA A 267 -13.39 9.55 10.60
CA ALA A 267 -12.55 8.38 10.32
C ALA A 267 -11.60 8.67 9.17
N LEU A 268 -12.09 9.29 8.10
CA LEU A 268 -11.26 9.74 6.99
C LEU A 268 -10.14 10.69 7.45
N TRP A 269 -10.48 11.68 8.26
CA TRP A 269 -9.51 12.65 8.78
C TRP A 269 -8.38 11.97 9.57
N LYS A 270 -8.72 11.02 10.45
CA LYS A 270 -7.73 10.23 11.21
C LYS A 270 -6.85 9.39 10.28
N GLN A 271 -7.44 8.70 9.30
CA GLN A 271 -6.74 7.88 8.33
C GLN A 271 -5.79 8.71 7.47
N ARG A 272 -6.24 9.85 6.93
CA ARG A 272 -5.44 10.73 6.07
C ARG A 272 -4.30 11.41 6.82
N GLN A 273 -4.49 11.78 8.09
CA GLN A 273 -3.38 12.27 8.93
C GLN A 273 -2.28 11.20 9.06
N ARG A 274 -2.65 9.95 9.34
CA ARG A 274 -1.70 8.84 9.44
C ARG A 274 -0.94 8.64 8.12
N TRP A 275 -1.63 8.64 6.99
CA TRP A 275 -1.01 8.49 5.67
C TRP A 275 -0.08 9.65 5.33
N ALA A 276 -0.48 10.90 5.61
CA ALA A 276 0.36 12.06 5.41
C ALA A 276 1.61 12.03 6.29
N GLU A 277 1.46 11.66 7.57
CA GLU A 277 2.58 11.56 8.51
C GLU A 277 3.58 10.49 8.08
N GLY A 278 3.14 9.27 7.80
CA GLY A 278 4.01 8.20 7.33
C GLY A 278 4.67 8.53 5.99
N GLY A 279 3.91 9.17 5.09
CA GLY A 279 4.42 9.64 3.82
C GLY A 279 5.54 10.69 3.96
N LEU A 280 5.43 11.61 4.91
CA LEU A 280 6.50 12.57 5.22
C LEU A 280 7.67 11.90 5.93
N GLN A 281 7.39 11.02 6.91
CA GLN A 281 8.43 10.31 7.67
C GLN A 281 9.40 9.59 6.74
N ARG A 282 8.91 8.81 5.78
CA ARG A 282 9.78 8.06 4.86
C ARG A 282 10.72 8.96 4.08
N PHE A 283 10.30 10.14 3.63
CA PHE A 283 11.16 11.07 2.92
C PHE A 283 12.22 11.69 3.83
N PHE A 284 11.88 11.98 5.08
CA PHE A 284 12.83 12.56 6.03
C PHE A 284 13.80 11.52 6.57
N ASP A 285 13.32 10.31 6.89
CA ASP A 285 14.15 9.25 7.43
C ASP A 285 15.12 8.68 6.38
N TYR A 286 14.70 8.64 5.10
CA TYR A 286 15.49 8.11 3.98
C TYR A 286 15.97 9.20 3.01
N TRP A 287 16.03 10.48 3.42
CA TRP A 287 16.47 11.56 2.56
C TRP A 287 17.80 11.29 1.83
N PRO A 288 18.84 10.70 2.46
CA PRO A 288 20.11 10.39 1.79
C PRO A 288 19.93 9.45 0.58
N VAL A 289 18.86 8.65 0.53
CA VAL A 289 18.58 7.75 -0.61
C VAL A 289 18.37 8.54 -1.90
N LEU A 290 17.73 9.70 -1.84
CA LEU A 290 17.47 10.54 -3.01
C LEU A 290 18.77 11.00 -3.70
N THR A 291 19.87 11.04 -2.96
CA THR A 291 21.20 11.42 -3.46
C THR A 291 22.13 10.23 -3.70
N SER A 292 21.69 9.00 -3.31
CA SER A 292 22.54 7.82 -3.37
C SER A 292 22.78 7.37 -4.83
N ALA A 293 23.95 6.77 -5.10
CA ALA A 293 24.29 6.20 -6.39
C ALA A 293 23.48 4.92 -6.75
N GLN A 294 22.71 4.39 -5.78
CA GLN A 294 21.89 3.19 -5.96
C GLN A 294 20.65 3.45 -6.83
N LEU A 295 20.13 4.67 -6.81
CA LEU A 295 19.00 5.07 -7.65
C LEU A 295 19.46 5.63 -8.99
N SER A 296 18.77 5.25 -10.07
CA SER A 296 18.91 5.88 -11.36
C SER A 296 18.50 7.36 -11.31
N LEU A 297 18.96 8.18 -12.26
CA LEU A 297 18.55 9.59 -12.34
C LEU A 297 17.03 9.74 -12.50
N ARG A 298 16.37 8.80 -13.23
CA ARG A 298 14.90 8.81 -13.39
C ARG A 298 14.19 8.56 -12.09
N GLN A 299 14.64 7.59 -11.29
CA GLN A 299 14.06 7.31 -9.98
C GLN A 299 14.23 8.48 -9.01
N ARG A 300 15.40 9.12 -8.99
CA ARG A 300 15.62 10.33 -8.17
C ARG A 300 14.70 11.47 -8.58
N TRP A 301 14.57 11.72 -9.89
CA TRP A 301 13.65 12.72 -10.43
C TRP A 301 12.20 12.41 -10.04
N ASP A 302 11.78 11.17 -10.23
CA ASP A 302 10.43 10.71 -9.91
C ASP A 302 10.10 10.91 -8.42
N LEU A 303 10.97 10.44 -7.51
CA LEU A 303 10.79 10.61 -6.07
C LEU A 303 10.81 12.09 -5.66
N THR A 304 11.71 12.89 -6.22
CA THR A 304 11.78 14.32 -5.94
C THR A 304 10.53 15.05 -6.43
N ALA A 305 10.11 14.78 -7.67
CA ALA A 305 8.90 15.37 -8.23
C ALA A 305 7.65 14.94 -7.44
N PHE A 306 7.58 13.67 -7.05
CA PHE A 306 6.49 13.17 -6.22
C PHE A 306 6.47 13.88 -4.85
N PHE A 307 7.62 14.04 -4.18
CA PHE A 307 7.71 14.78 -2.92
C PHE A 307 7.25 16.24 -3.09
N LEU A 308 7.73 16.92 -4.11
CA LEU A 308 7.38 18.31 -4.36
C LEU A 308 5.88 18.50 -4.65
N LEU A 309 5.29 17.64 -5.47
CA LEU A 309 3.88 17.75 -5.85
C LEU A 309 2.93 17.27 -4.74
N GLN A 310 3.27 16.17 -4.07
CA GLN A 310 2.39 15.57 -3.08
C GLN A 310 2.47 16.23 -1.70
N TYR A 311 3.66 16.69 -1.28
CA TYR A 311 3.87 17.18 0.07
C TYR A 311 4.25 18.67 0.14
N ALA A 312 5.20 19.13 -0.68
CA ALA A 312 5.64 20.51 -0.62
C ALA A 312 4.59 21.47 -1.20
N LEU A 313 4.01 21.16 -2.35
CA LEU A 313 3.03 22.03 -3.01
C LEU A 313 1.79 22.30 -2.13
N PRO A 314 1.14 21.34 -1.45
CA PRO A 314 0.04 21.63 -0.54
C PRO A 314 0.42 22.60 0.58
N VAL A 315 1.61 22.44 1.18
CA VAL A 315 2.09 23.32 2.26
C VAL A 315 2.30 24.75 1.75
N VAL A 316 3.02 24.88 0.63
CA VAL A 316 3.32 26.19 0.04
C VAL A 316 2.03 26.87 -0.45
N SER A 317 1.13 26.13 -1.09
CA SER A 317 -0.13 26.70 -1.59
C SER A 317 -1.08 27.10 -0.46
N PHE A 318 -1.11 26.33 0.64
CA PHE A 318 -1.90 26.69 1.82
C PHE A 318 -1.37 27.97 2.48
N ALA A 319 -0.05 28.08 2.63
CA ALA A 319 0.60 29.27 3.18
C ALA A 319 0.39 30.51 2.27
N ASP A 320 0.53 30.34 0.96
CA ASP A 320 0.32 31.38 -0.05
C ASP A 320 -1.12 31.91 -0.02
N LEU A 321 -2.11 30.98 -0.06
CA LEU A 321 -3.52 31.34 0.02
C LEU A 321 -3.86 32.05 1.33
N SER A 322 -3.34 31.57 2.45
CA SER A 322 -3.56 32.17 3.77
C SER A 322 -2.96 33.59 3.82
N THR A 323 -1.75 33.77 3.31
CA THR A 323 -1.09 35.08 3.22
C THR A 323 -1.88 36.00 2.31
N ALA A 324 -2.29 35.53 1.12
CA ALA A 324 -3.04 36.34 0.16
C ALA A 324 -4.37 36.85 0.75
N LEU A 325 -5.07 36.00 1.53
CA LEU A 325 -6.30 36.39 2.23
C LEU A 325 -6.06 37.46 3.29
N ILE A 326 -4.99 37.33 4.08
CA ILE A 326 -4.62 38.33 5.14
C ILE A 326 -4.19 39.64 4.54
N THR A 327 -3.33 39.62 3.50
CA THR A 327 -2.75 40.82 2.89
C THR A 327 -3.60 41.38 1.75
N ARG A 328 -4.72 40.73 1.40
CA ARG A 328 -5.60 41.05 0.27
C ARG A 328 -4.84 41.14 -1.06
N SER A 329 -3.86 40.23 -1.25
CA SER A 329 -3.06 40.10 -2.46
C SER A 329 -3.51 38.90 -3.30
N VAL A 330 -2.95 38.76 -4.50
CA VAL A 330 -3.22 37.58 -5.36
C VAL A 330 -2.24 36.48 -4.98
N PRO A 331 -2.73 35.24 -4.75
CA PRO A 331 -1.85 34.12 -4.46
C PRO A 331 -0.97 33.76 -5.68
N VAL A 332 0.33 33.51 -5.43
CA VAL A 332 1.33 33.28 -6.47
C VAL A 332 1.41 31.85 -6.95
N TYR A 333 1.28 30.89 -6.02
CA TYR A 333 1.44 29.46 -6.31
C TYR A 333 0.13 28.77 -6.74
N TRP A 334 -0.99 29.46 -6.69
CA TRP A 334 -2.29 28.95 -7.10
C TRP A 334 -2.32 28.35 -8.52
N PRO A 335 -1.68 28.95 -9.55
CA PRO A 335 -1.68 28.38 -10.89
C PRO A 335 -1.06 26.97 -10.95
N LEU A 336 0.00 26.72 -10.16
CA LEU A 336 0.65 25.41 -10.09
C LEU A 336 -0.28 24.36 -9.46
N SER A 337 -1.04 24.76 -8.43
CA SER A 337 -2.06 23.89 -7.83
C SER A 337 -3.16 23.54 -8.82
N VAL A 338 -3.63 24.49 -9.62
CA VAL A 338 -4.62 24.23 -10.69
C VAL A 338 -4.08 23.22 -11.71
N VAL A 339 -2.81 23.35 -12.11
CA VAL A 339 -2.16 22.38 -13.02
C VAL A 339 -2.11 20.99 -12.36
N ALA A 340 -1.70 20.88 -11.08
CA ALA A 340 -1.65 19.60 -10.36
C ALA A 340 -3.03 18.95 -10.28
N PHE A 341 -4.08 19.69 -9.94
CA PHE A 341 -5.46 19.18 -9.94
C PHE A 341 -5.95 18.77 -11.34
N SER A 342 -5.58 19.52 -12.36
CA SER A 342 -5.96 19.20 -13.75
C SER A 342 -5.30 17.89 -14.21
N VAL A 343 -4.02 17.68 -13.89
CA VAL A 343 -3.31 16.43 -14.16
C VAL A 343 -3.93 15.27 -13.38
N SER A 344 -4.28 15.48 -12.11
CA SER A 344 -4.99 14.47 -11.31
C SER A 344 -6.36 14.13 -11.88
N GLY A 345 -7.11 15.14 -12.34
CA GLY A 345 -8.39 14.94 -13.01
C GLY A 345 -8.26 14.15 -14.31
N LEU A 346 -7.22 14.41 -15.10
CA LEU A 346 -6.94 13.66 -16.33
C LEU A 346 -6.54 12.21 -16.04
N ALA A 347 -5.71 11.99 -15.04
CA ALA A 347 -5.30 10.65 -14.62
C ALA A 347 -6.51 9.85 -14.08
N TYR A 348 -7.38 10.49 -13.30
CA TYR A 348 -8.65 9.89 -12.88
C TYR A 348 -9.54 9.52 -14.08
N TRP A 349 -9.77 10.48 -14.99
CA TRP A 349 -10.56 10.22 -16.20
C TRP A 349 -10.02 9.04 -17.01
N ARG A 350 -8.70 8.92 -17.11
CA ARG A 350 -8.05 7.77 -17.73
C ARG A 350 -8.31 6.47 -16.95
N GLY A 351 -8.13 6.47 -15.64
CA GLY A 351 -8.35 5.28 -14.78
C GLY A 351 -9.78 4.74 -14.85
N CYS A 352 -10.78 5.63 -15.03
CA CYS A 352 -12.17 5.22 -15.25
C CYS A 352 -12.45 4.60 -16.62
N ARG A 353 -11.55 4.81 -17.60
CA ARG A 353 -11.71 4.28 -18.98
C ARG A 353 -10.89 3.02 -19.22
N ASP A 354 -9.84 2.82 -18.47
CA ASP A 354 -9.07 1.58 -18.55
C ASP A 354 -9.92 0.46 -17.91
N GLY A 355 -10.31 -0.52 -18.73
CA GLY A 355 -11.12 -1.64 -18.24
C GLY A 355 -10.47 -2.31 -17.04
N SER A 356 -11.23 -2.56 -16.00
CA SER A 356 -10.76 -3.14 -14.75
C SER A 356 -11.71 -4.21 -14.25
N GLU A 357 -11.15 -5.21 -13.59
CA GLU A 357 -11.91 -6.25 -12.90
C GLU A 357 -12.27 -5.75 -11.47
N GLY A 358 -13.20 -6.48 -10.82
CA GLY A 358 -13.68 -6.15 -9.47
C GLY A 358 -14.76 -5.07 -9.44
N PRO A 359 -14.90 -4.33 -8.33
CA PRO A 359 -15.91 -3.29 -8.17
C PRO A 359 -15.82 -2.21 -9.22
N GLU A 360 -16.99 -1.75 -9.69
CA GLU A 360 -17.05 -0.70 -10.69
C GLU A 360 -16.43 0.61 -10.17
N ILE A 361 -15.52 1.16 -10.97
CA ILE A 361 -15.00 2.50 -10.73
C ILE A 361 -16.08 3.50 -11.16
N PRO A 362 -16.41 4.53 -10.34
CA PRO A 362 -17.41 5.52 -10.70
C PRO A 362 -17.16 6.11 -12.09
N SER A 363 -18.22 6.29 -12.87
CA SER A 363 -18.11 6.75 -14.26
C SER A 363 -17.38 8.10 -14.40
N ALA A 364 -16.63 8.26 -15.49
CA ALA A 364 -15.88 9.49 -15.81
C ALA A 364 -16.80 10.65 -16.28
N SER A 365 -17.90 10.91 -15.57
CA SER A 365 -18.77 12.05 -15.82
C SER A 365 -18.12 13.36 -15.31
N LEU A 366 -18.49 14.50 -15.92
CA LEU A 366 -18.00 15.80 -15.46
C LEU A 366 -18.36 16.06 -13.99
N ALA A 367 -19.57 15.65 -13.56
CA ALA A 367 -19.99 15.80 -12.18
C ALA A 367 -19.09 15.00 -11.22
N ASN A 368 -18.84 13.71 -11.51
CA ASN A 368 -17.95 12.89 -10.71
C ASN A 368 -16.53 13.45 -10.70
N LEU A 369 -16.03 13.94 -11.84
CA LEU A 369 -14.71 14.56 -11.93
C LEU A 369 -14.60 15.79 -11.03
N LEU A 370 -15.60 16.67 -11.04
CA LEU A 370 -15.61 17.86 -10.18
C LEU A 370 -15.67 17.49 -8.69
N VAL A 371 -16.48 16.48 -8.33
CA VAL A 371 -16.55 15.96 -6.96
C VAL A 371 -15.19 15.34 -6.54
N ALA A 372 -14.56 14.58 -7.42
CA ALA A 372 -13.24 14.00 -7.15
C ALA A 372 -12.17 15.08 -6.92
N ILE A 373 -12.13 16.10 -7.77
CA ILE A 373 -11.20 17.22 -7.64
C ILE A 373 -11.45 17.97 -6.33
N ALA A 374 -12.71 18.27 -6.01
CA ALA A 374 -13.06 18.92 -4.75
C ALA A 374 -12.67 18.07 -3.53
N TYR A 375 -12.91 16.75 -3.61
CA TYR A 375 -12.48 15.80 -2.57
C TYR A 375 -10.97 15.79 -2.40
N LEU A 376 -10.17 15.75 -3.48
CA LEU A 376 -8.71 15.80 -3.39
C LEU A 376 -8.19 17.06 -2.71
N GLY A 377 -8.99 18.13 -2.68
CA GLY A 377 -8.69 19.36 -1.93
C GLY A 377 -8.43 19.15 -0.44
N HIS A 378 -8.94 18.05 0.16
CA HIS A 378 -8.65 17.76 1.57
C HIS A 378 -7.15 17.58 1.85
N TRP A 379 -6.34 17.11 0.88
CA TRP A 379 -4.89 16.98 1.02
C TRP A 379 -4.20 18.32 1.25
N PHE A 380 -4.76 19.43 0.72
CA PHE A 380 -4.27 20.78 0.95
C PHE A 380 -4.54 21.32 2.36
N VAL A 381 -5.31 20.60 3.16
CA VAL A 381 -5.54 20.88 4.57
C VAL A 381 -4.79 19.87 5.46
N VAL A 382 -4.89 18.59 5.13
CA VAL A 382 -4.29 17.50 5.92
C VAL A 382 -2.76 17.60 5.94
N ILE A 383 -2.12 17.79 4.79
CA ILE A 383 -0.66 17.80 4.70
C ILE A 383 -0.04 19.00 5.42
N PRO A 384 -0.50 20.26 5.24
CA PRO A 384 -0.02 21.39 6.02
C PRO A 384 -0.23 21.20 7.53
N TRP A 385 -1.39 20.69 7.94
CA TRP A 385 -1.67 20.39 9.35
C TRP A 385 -0.69 19.37 9.93
N VAL A 386 -0.47 18.26 9.23
CA VAL A 386 0.47 17.22 9.67
C VAL A 386 1.91 17.74 9.69
N THR A 387 2.32 18.51 8.68
CA THR A 387 3.64 19.13 8.61
C THR A 387 3.87 20.07 9.81
N LEU A 388 2.90 20.93 10.12
CA LEU A 388 2.97 21.82 11.28
C LEU A 388 3.05 21.01 12.58
N ARG A 389 2.20 19.98 12.73
CA ARG A 389 2.21 19.12 13.91
C ARG A 389 3.56 18.40 14.10
N MET A 390 4.11 17.81 13.03
CA MET A 390 5.41 17.15 13.07
C MET A 390 6.58 18.10 13.38
N SER A 391 6.44 19.37 13.03
CA SER A 391 7.45 20.40 13.35
C SER A 391 7.42 20.79 14.84
N LEU A 392 6.27 20.64 15.51
CA LEU A 392 6.09 21.07 16.90
C LEU A 392 6.11 19.93 17.91
N PHE A 393 5.77 18.71 17.49
CA PHE A 393 5.57 17.54 18.37
C PHE A 393 6.34 16.32 17.85
N PRO A 394 6.74 15.39 18.73
CA PRO A 394 7.42 14.16 18.32
C PRO A 394 6.54 13.27 17.44
N LYS A 395 7.18 12.33 16.73
CA LYS A 395 6.52 11.30 15.92
C LYS A 395 5.43 10.59 16.73
N ARG A 396 4.28 10.34 16.10
CA ARG A 396 3.32 9.38 16.62
C ARG A 396 3.76 7.98 16.25
N LEU A 397 3.86 7.11 17.24
CA LEU A 397 4.15 5.68 17.05
C LEU A 397 2.91 4.82 17.35
N VAL A 398 1.78 5.46 17.71
CA VAL A 398 0.55 4.76 18.03
C VAL A 398 -0.30 4.61 16.77
N TRP A 399 -0.51 3.38 16.38
CA TRP A 399 -1.40 3.01 15.30
C TRP A 399 -2.86 3.16 15.74
N ALA A 400 -3.63 4.00 15.06
CA ALA A 400 -5.05 4.18 15.34
C ALA A 400 -5.84 3.25 14.40
N LYS A 401 -6.53 2.27 14.99
CA LYS A 401 -7.39 1.32 14.28
C LYS A 401 -8.50 2.04 13.51
N THR A 402 -8.79 1.57 12.29
CA THR A 402 -10.02 1.90 11.55
C THR A 402 -11.05 0.81 11.87
N SER A 403 -12.23 1.15 12.38
CA SER A 403 -13.29 0.18 12.61
C SER A 403 -13.99 -0.17 11.31
N HIS A 404 -14.03 -1.46 10.96
CA HIS A 404 -14.74 -2.02 9.81
C HIS A 404 -15.94 -2.84 10.30
N GLY A 405 -16.99 -2.98 9.48
CA GLY A 405 -18.08 -3.93 9.72
C GLY A 405 -19.12 -3.55 10.79
N GLN A 406 -19.08 -2.37 11.37
CA GLN A 406 -20.19 -1.91 12.23
C GLN A 406 -21.31 -1.36 11.34
N GLU A 407 -22.33 -2.16 11.10
CA GLU A 407 -23.67 -1.65 10.75
C GLU A 407 -24.17 -0.81 11.93
N HIS A 408 -24.05 0.50 11.84
CA HIS A 408 -24.85 1.35 12.72
C HIS A 408 -26.32 1.10 12.37
N PRO A 409 -27.19 0.74 13.36
CA PRO A 409 -28.62 0.71 13.11
C PRO A 409 -29.01 2.10 12.60
N VAL A 410 -29.69 2.12 11.47
CA VAL A 410 -30.37 3.32 10.96
C VAL A 410 -31.37 3.68 12.04
N GLU A 411 -31.12 4.72 12.82
CA GLU A 411 -32.15 5.33 13.66
C GLU A 411 -33.25 5.83 12.73
N ALA A 412 -34.45 5.28 12.93
CA ALA A 412 -35.66 5.53 12.17
C ALA A 412 -36.23 6.94 12.47
#